data_25306185088b1bbcc0e625528f99682a
#
_entry.id   25306185088b1bbcc0e625528f99682a
#
_cell.length_a   1.000
_cell.length_b   1.000
_cell.length_c   1.000
_cell.angle_alpha   90.00
_cell.angle_beta   90.00
_cell.angle_gamma   90.00
#
_symmetry.space_group_name_H-M   'P 1'
#
loop_
_entity.id
_entity.type
_entity.pdbx_description
1 polymer ?
#
loop_
_entity_poly.entity_id
_entity_poly.type
_entity_poly.pdbx_seq_one_letter_code
_entity_poly.pdbx_strand_id
1 'polypeptide(L)'
;SSGAALITNLIANVLAGGLSDALGVKKVFAWGLGLFCVGLLVSALAPHIAVFVFGRLIQGLGGGFIIVPLYVLIGAIATPLHRPRYFAAFSLSWVFPSLVGPALAGIIVTYSGWRVVFGVAPLLAAFGAIPLHSVLKNFSIPSQGVAPSLRFVRLALGSGIGVFLLQISGTFTSIWAMVLVGSAGLTLSAITLPRLLPPGSFSLKRGIPALVATRLLMMGAVTGAEVILPLLLQRVQGWTPSSASLVVTASALSWAAGSVIQSHIHVGKSRLRLPRIGMVFVV
;
A
#
# COMPACT_ATOMS: atom_id res chain seq x y z
N SER A 1 -5.76 -7.85 13.22
CA SER A 1 -4.85 -6.71 13.49
C SER A 1 -4.23 -6.09 12.23
N SER A 2 -3.86 -6.90 11.22
CA SER A 2 -3.34 -6.38 9.94
C SER A 2 -4.35 -5.52 9.18
N GLY A 3 -5.62 -5.88 9.23
CA GLY A 3 -6.69 -5.13 8.60
C GLY A 3 -6.84 -3.70 9.08
N ALA A 4 -6.66 -3.44 10.36
CA ALA A 4 -6.75 -2.10 10.93
C ALA A 4 -5.75 -1.12 10.27
N ALA A 5 -4.50 -1.54 10.10
CA ALA A 5 -3.50 -0.72 9.43
C ALA A 5 -3.81 -0.48 7.95
N LEU A 6 -4.35 -1.49 7.24
CA LEU A 6 -4.68 -1.36 5.82
C LEU A 6 -5.80 -0.34 5.56
N ILE A 7 -6.80 -0.29 6.43
CA ILE A 7 -7.93 0.63 6.30
C ILE A 7 -7.49 2.07 6.45
N THR A 8 -6.75 2.36 7.52
CA THR A 8 -6.26 3.72 7.76
C THR A 8 -5.21 4.13 6.73
N ASN A 9 -4.41 3.17 6.23
CA ASN A 9 -3.50 3.40 5.11
C ASN A 9 -4.25 3.79 3.83
N LEU A 10 -5.36 3.13 3.52
CA LEU A 10 -6.21 3.49 2.38
C LEU A 10 -6.73 4.93 2.50
N ILE A 11 -7.28 5.30 3.67
CA ILE A 11 -7.76 6.66 3.92
C ILE A 11 -6.63 7.67 3.75
N ALA A 12 -5.48 7.39 4.35
CA ALA A 12 -4.31 8.26 4.28
C ALA A 12 -3.77 8.39 2.85
N ASN A 13 -3.70 7.30 2.08
CA ASN A 13 -3.29 7.34 0.68
C ASN A 13 -4.19 8.26 -0.16
N VAL A 14 -5.50 8.19 0.05
CA VAL A 14 -6.46 9.04 -0.67
C VAL A 14 -6.27 10.51 -0.29
N LEU A 15 -6.07 10.81 1.00
CA LEU A 15 -5.91 12.17 1.49
C LEU A 15 -4.54 12.77 1.21
N ALA A 16 -3.49 11.93 1.13
CA ALA A 16 -2.10 12.36 1.06
C ALA A 16 -1.79 13.22 -0.18
N GLY A 17 -2.42 12.94 -1.32
CA GLY A 17 -2.28 13.77 -2.53
C GLY A 17 -2.72 15.20 -2.28
N GLY A 18 -3.98 15.39 -1.90
CA GLY A 18 -4.54 16.72 -1.64
C GLY A 18 -3.86 17.45 -0.47
N LEU A 19 -3.44 16.72 0.57
CA LEU A 19 -2.67 17.31 1.67
C LEU A 19 -1.26 17.72 1.22
N SER A 20 -0.63 16.96 0.32
CA SER A 20 0.68 17.32 -0.24
C SER A 20 0.59 18.58 -1.09
N ASP A 21 -0.50 18.76 -1.84
CA ASP A 21 -0.77 19.97 -2.62
C ASP A 21 -1.04 21.18 -1.70
N ALA A 22 -1.74 20.96 -0.59
CA ALA A 22 -2.09 22.02 0.36
C ALA A 22 -0.93 22.46 1.27
N LEU A 23 -0.25 21.49 1.89
CA LEU A 23 0.72 21.71 2.96
C LEU A 23 2.17 21.54 2.51
N GLY A 24 2.36 20.99 1.32
CA GLY A 24 3.65 20.62 0.77
C GLY A 24 4.08 19.19 1.15
N VAL A 25 4.75 18.54 0.22
CA VAL A 25 5.21 17.14 0.31
C VAL A 25 6.04 16.86 1.56
N LYS A 26 6.92 17.81 1.95
CA LYS A 26 7.79 17.67 3.14
C LYS A 26 7.02 17.51 4.44
N LYS A 27 6.01 18.36 4.66
CA LYS A 27 5.22 18.35 5.90
C LYS A 27 4.40 17.07 6.00
N VAL A 28 3.75 16.67 4.89
CA VAL A 28 2.93 15.45 4.87
C VAL A 28 3.78 14.21 5.10
N PHE A 29 4.97 14.13 4.48
CA PHE A 29 5.92 13.05 4.72
C PHE A 29 6.40 13.01 6.18
N ALA A 30 6.78 14.15 6.76
CA ALA A 30 7.23 14.22 8.15
C ALA A 30 6.13 13.80 9.13
N TRP A 31 4.89 14.23 8.92
CA TRP A 31 3.74 13.77 9.70
C TRP A 31 3.50 12.27 9.53
N GLY A 32 3.61 11.77 8.28
CA GLY A 32 3.50 10.35 7.98
C GLY A 32 4.53 9.52 8.75
N LEU A 33 5.79 9.93 8.71
CA LEU A 33 6.87 9.26 9.43
C LEU A 33 6.66 9.29 10.96
N GLY A 34 6.29 10.45 11.50
CA GLY A 34 5.99 10.59 12.93
C GLY A 34 4.86 9.67 13.37
N LEU A 35 3.72 9.69 12.66
CA LEU A 35 2.59 8.81 12.94
C LEU A 35 2.96 7.33 12.80
N PHE A 36 3.75 6.98 11.78
CA PHE A 36 4.20 5.61 11.56
C PHE A 36 5.05 5.10 12.73
N CYS A 37 6.04 5.90 13.16
CA CYS A 37 6.88 5.56 14.30
C CYS A 37 6.10 5.49 15.61
N VAL A 38 5.23 6.47 15.89
CA VAL A 38 4.37 6.48 17.09
C VAL A 38 3.45 5.25 17.09
N GLY A 39 2.81 4.94 15.98
CA GLY A 39 1.94 3.76 15.87
C GLY A 39 2.67 2.45 16.15
N LEU A 40 3.91 2.31 15.66
CA LEU A 40 4.76 1.15 15.94
C LEU A 40 5.16 1.08 17.41
N LEU A 41 5.55 2.19 18.03
CA LEU A 41 5.90 2.25 19.45
C LEU A 41 4.70 1.92 20.34
N VAL A 42 3.53 2.48 20.04
CA VAL A 42 2.28 2.13 20.74
C VAL A 42 1.97 0.64 20.61
N SER A 43 2.20 0.06 19.43
CA SER A 43 2.02 -1.38 19.21
C SER A 43 3.04 -2.22 19.98
N ALA A 44 4.31 -1.79 20.05
CA ALA A 44 5.37 -2.46 20.79
C ALA A 44 5.12 -2.48 22.31
N LEU A 45 4.61 -1.37 22.84
CA LEU A 45 4.34 -1.18 24.26
C LEU A 45 2.93 -1.62 24.68
N ALA A 46 2.15 -2.17 23.77
CA ALA A 46 0.75 -2.52 24.03
C ALA A 46 0.58 -3.53 25.18
N PRO A 47 -0.13 -3.18 26.28
CA PRO A 47 -0.43 -4.12 27.36
C PRO A 47 -1.54 -5.12 26.98
N HIS A 48 -2.44 -4.72 26.09
CA HIS A 48 -3.55 -5.56 25.62
C HIS A 48 -3.87 -5.29 24.14
N ILE A 49 -4.66 -6.19 23.54
CA ILE A 49 -4.95 -6.21 22.10
C ILE A 49 -5.58 -4.93 21.57
N ALA A 50 -6.40 -4.22 22.36
CA ALA A 50 -7.05 -3.00 21.92
C ALA A 50 -6.03 -1.86 21.69
N VAL A 51 -5.04 -1.71 22.58
CA VAL A 51 -3.95 -0.75 22.40
C VAL A 51 -3.08 -1.13 21.20
N PHE A 52 -2.81 -2.41 21.02
CA PHE A 52 -2.10 -2.89 19.83
C PHE A 52 -2.84 -2.51 18.54
N VAL A 53 -4.14 -2.78 18.46
CA VAL A 53 -4.96 -2.42 17.29
C VAL A 53 -4.98 -0.91 17.07
N PHE A 54 -5.08 -0.11 18.14
CA PHE A 54 -5.01 1.35 18.07
C PHE A 54 -3.66 1.83 17.49
N GLY A 55 -2.55 1.25 17.96
CA GLY A 55 -1.23 1.52 17.39
C GLY A 55 -1.15 1.19 15.90
N ARG A 56 -1.78 0.08 15.46
CA ARG A 56 -1.87 -0.31 14.05
C ARG A 56 -2.70 0.66 13.21
N LEU A 57 -3.75 1.25 13.77
CA LEU A 57 -4.52 2.31 13.09
C LEU A 57 -3.65 3.56 12.85
N ILE A 58 -2.92 4.01 13.86
CA ILE A 58 -2.00 5.15 13.75
C ILE A 58 -0.89 4.85 12.74
N GLN A 59 -0.29 3.65 12.82
CA GLN A 59 0.75 3.21 11.89
C GLN A 59 0.25 3.20 10.44
N GLY A 60 -0.97 2.74 10.21
CA GLY A 60 -1.57 2.72 8.88
C GLY A 60 -1.74 4.11 8.29
N LEU A 61 -2.23 5.08 9.09
CA LEU A 61 -2.29 6.49 8.67
C LEU A 61 -0.91 7.01 8.29
N GLY A 62 0.10 6.75 9.12
CA GLY A 62 1.48 7.14 8.85
C GLY A 62 2.00 6.55 7.53
N GLY A 63 1.75 5.27 7.29
CA GLY A 63 2.18 4.58 6.07
C GLY A 63 1.65 5.22 4.79
N GLY A 64 0.36 5.58 4.76
CA GLY A 64 -0.24 6.26 3.61
C GLY A 64 0.35 7.66 3.38
N PHE A 65 0.61 8.40 4.44
CA PHE A 65 1.25 9.72 4.35
C PHE A 65 2.76 9.66 4.04
N ILE A 66 3.38 8.49 4.01
CA ILE A 66 4.74 8.29 3.53
C ILE A 66 4.74 7.98 2.03
N ILE A 67 3.93 7.01 1.61
CA ILE A 67 4.00 6.43 0.26
C ILE A 67 3.68 7.45 -0.82
N VAL A 68 2.55 8.16 -0.71
CA VAL A 68 2.10 9.10 -1.75
C VAL A 68 3.05 10.28 -1.91
N PRO A 69 3.51 10.97 -0.84
CA PRO A 69 4.53 12.00 -0.97
C PRO A 69 5.82 11.53 -1.64
N LEU A 70 6.26 10.29 -1.42
CA LEU A 70 7.44 9.74 -2.11
C LEU A 70 7.20 9.60 -3.61
N TYR A 71 6.03 9.16 -4.05
CA TYR A 71 5.67 9.10 -5.47
C TYR A 71 5.64 10.52 -6.10
N VAL A 72 5.06 11.49 -5.40
CA VAL A 72 5.03 12.89 -5.84
C VAL A 72 6.44 13.44 -5.96
N LEU A 73 7.30 13.18 -4.97
CA LEU A 73 8.70 13.62 -4.96
C LEU A 73 9.46 13.03 -6.14
N ILE A 74 9.39 11.71 -6.38
CA ILE A 74 10.02 11.07 -7.54
C ILE A 74 9.53 11.70 -8.85
N GLY A 75 8.22 11.92 -8.96
CA GLY A 75 7.62 12.55 -10.14
C GLY A 75 8.11 13.98 -10.40
N ALA A 76 8.43 14.73 -9.33
CA ALA A 76 8.87 16.11 -9.42
C ALA A 76 10.38 16.26 -9.70
N ILE A 77 11.23 15.44 -9.04
CA ILE A 77 12.68 15.58 -9.12
C ILE A 77 13.32 14.74 -10.23
N ALA A 78 12.71 13.61 -10.60
CA ALA A 78 13.27 12.72 -11.59
C ALA A 78 13.00 13.22 -13.01
N THR A 79 14.06 13.33 -13.83
CA THR A 79 13.90 13.59 -15.25
C THR A 79 13.15 12.45 -15.95
N PRO A 80 12.42 12.70 -17.05
CA PRO A 80 11.67 11.66 -17.75
C PRO A 80 12.49 10.42 -18.10
N LEU A 81 13.79 10.59 -18.39
CA LEU A 81 14.73 9.52 -18.71
C LEU A 81 15.04 8.64 -17.48
N HIS A 82 15.17 9.22 -16.30
CA HIS A 82 15.59 8.53 -15.08
C HIS A 82 14.40 8.05 -14.20
N ARG A 83 13.19 8.58 -14.41
CA ARG A 83 11.98 8.16 -13.66
C ARG A 83 11.81 6.64 -13.55
N PRO A 84 11.98 5.84 -14.62
CA PRO A 84 11.82 4.39 -14.52
C PRO A 84 12.81 3.73 -13.55
N ARG A 85 14.04 4.23 -13.47
CA ARG A 85 15.05 3.72 -12.54
C ARG A 85 14.68 3.98 -11.08
N TYR A 86 14.18 5.19 -10.78
CA TYR A 86 13.70 5.51 -9.42
C TYR A 86 12.49 4.67 -9.05
N PHE A 87 11.53 4.44 -9.97
CA PHE A 87 10.40 3.58 -9.69
C PHE A 87 10.80 2.10 -9.56
N ALA A 88 11.79 1.63 -10.30
CA ALA A 88 12.35 0.29 -10.12
C ALA A 88 13.02 0.14 -8.74
N ALA A 89 13.84 1.11 -8.32
CA ALA A 89 14.43 1.13 -6.98
C ALA A 89 13.36 1.13 -5.89
N PHE A 90 12.30 1.92 -6.07
CA PHE A 90 11.15 1.95 -5.17
C PHE A 90 10.43 0.58 -5.10
N SER A 91 10.26 -0.10 -6.24
CA SER A 91 9.70 -1.46 -6.27
C SER A 91 10.60 -2.47 -5.56
N LEU A 92 11.91 -2.39 -5.77
CA LEU A 92 12.89 -3.26 -5.09
C LEU A 92 12.88 -3.07 -3.57
N SER A 93 12.63 -1.85 -3.10
CA SER A 93 12.52 -1.56 -1.66
C SER A 93 11.33 -2.24 -0.98
N TRP A 94 10.34 -2.72 -1.72
CA TRP A 94 9.26 -3.57 -1.22
C TRP A 94 9.66 -5.05 -1.22
N VAL A 95 10.36 -5.49 -2.26
CA VAL A 95 10.71 -6.89 -2.44
C VAL A 95 11.78 -7.34 -1.45
N PHE A 96 12.82 -6.53 -1.26
CA PHE A 96 13.91 -6.88 -0.35
C PHE A 96 13.43 -7.15 1.09
N PRO A 97 12.63 -6.27 1.73
CA PRO A 97 12.08 -6.56 3.05
C PRO A 97 11.11 -7.74 3.06
N SER A 98 10.39 -8.01 1.98
CA SER A 98 9.47 -9.15 1.92
C SER A 98 10.19 -10.50 1.92
N LEU A 99 11.40 -10.55 1.39
CA LEU A 99 12.24 -11.76 1.38
C LEU A 99 12.97 -11.96 2.71
N VAL A 100 13.58 -10.91 3.23
CA VAL A 100 14.46 -11.00 4.41
C VAL A 100 13.67 -10.77 5.72
N GLY A 101 12.61 -9.99 5.66
CA GLY A 101 11.83 -9.57 6.83
C GLY A 101 11.26 -10.73 7.65
N PRO A 102 10.61 -11.74 7.05
CA PRO A 102 10.07 -12.88 7.81
C PRO A 102 11.15 -13.65 8.56
N ALA A 103 12.32 -13.86 7.95
CA ALA A 103 13.44 -14.55 8.58
C ALA A 103 14.00 -13.75 9.76
N LEU A 104 14.25 -12.45 9.57
CA LEU A 104 14.72 -11.57 10.65
C LEU A 104 13.68 -11.43 11.75
N ALA A 105 12.42 -11.25 11.41
CA ALA A 105 11.35 -11.19 12.41
C ALA A 105 11.25 -12.50 13.20
N GLY A 106 11.38 -13.65 12.54
CA GLY A 106 11.38 -14.96 13.20
C GLY A 106 12.52 -15.09 14.22
N ILE A 107 13.73 -14.71 13.84
CA ILE A 107 14.90 -14.68 14.74
C ILE A 107 14.63 -13.75 15.93
N ILE A 108 14.21 -12.51 15.69
CA ILE A 108 13.93 -11.54 16.77
C ILE A 108 12.84 -12.06 17.70
N VAL A 109 11.76 -12.63 17.16
CA VAL A 109 10.66 -13.17 17.98
C VAL A 109 11.13 -14.31 18.86
N THR A 110 11.97 -15.20 18.34
CA THR A 110 12.48 -16.35 19.08
C THR A 110 13.36 -15.94 20.27
N TYR A 111 14.22 -14.95 20.10
CA TYR A 111 15.18 -14.57 21.15
C TYR A 111 14.73 -13.40 22.03
N SER A 112 13.88 -12.50 21.51
CA SER A 112 13.58 -11.22 22.18
C SER A 112 12.07 -10.92 22.25
N GLY A 113 11.24 -11.75 21.64
CA GLY A 113 9.79 -11.60 21.63
C GLY A 113 9.29 -10.64 20.53
N TRP A 114 8.00 -10.74 20.26
CA TRP A 114 7.33 -10.02 19.15
C TRP A 114 7.33 -8.48 19.32
N ARG A 115 7.36 -7.99 20.57
CA ARG A 115 7.37 -6.54 20.85
C ARG A 115 8.60 -5.84 20.29
N VAL A 116 9.74 -6.52 20.31
CA VAL A 116 11.01 -5.97 19.81
C VAL A 116 10.96 -5.74 18.30
N VAL A 117 10.25 -6.57 17.55
CA VAL A 117 10.04 -6.36 16.10
C VAL A 117 9.40 -5.01 15.83
N PHE A 118 8.36 -4.65 16.60
CA PHE A 118 7.69 -3.35 16.49
C PHE A 118 8.52 -2.21 17.06
N GLY A 119 9.39 -2.45 18.02
CA GLY A 119 10.29 -1.45 18.60
C GLY A 119 11.48 -1.10 17.71
N VAL A 120 12.02 -2.07 16.97
CA VAL A 120 13.16 -1.85 16.05
C VAL A 120 12.72 -1.15 14.76
N ALA A 121 11.54 -1.42 14.26
CA ALA A 121 11.06 -0.85 13.00
C ALA A 121 11.03 0.70 12.97
N PRO A 122 10.62 1.44 14.03
CA PRO A 122 10.72 2.90 14.06
C PRO A 122 12.16 3.41 13.95
N LEU A 123 13.12 2.71 14.54
CA LEU A 123 14.55 3.08 14.46
C LEU A 123 15.06 2.96 13.03
N LEU A 124 14.70 1.87 12.34
CA LEU A 124 15.02 1.68 10.94
C LEU A 124 14.37 2.73 10.05
N ALA A 125 13.10 3.06 10.30
CA ALA A 125 12.38 4.10 9.57
C ALA A 125 13.00 5.49 9.79
N ALA A 126 13.34 5.85 11.02
CA ALA A 126 14.01 7.11 11.35
C ALA A 126 15.40 7.19 10.69
N PHE A 127 16.18 6.11 10.76
CA PHE A 127 17.49 6.03 10.11
C PHE A 127 17.40 6.20 8.59
N GLY A 128 16.43 5.53 7.95
CA GLY A 128 16.17 5.67 6.52
C GLY A 128 15.70 7.07 6.09
N ALA A 129 15.11 7.83 7.02
CA ALA A 129 14.67 9.20 6.75
C ALA A 129 15.81 10.24 6.76
N ILE A 130 16.97 9.93 7.35
CA ILE A 130 18.11 10.86 7.43
C ILE A 130 18.58 11.33 6.04
N PRO A 131 18.93 10.45 5.09
CA PRO A 131 19.34 10.87 3.76
C PRO A 131 18.20 11.58 3.00
N LEU A 132 16.96 11.16 3.22
CA LEU A 132 15.80 11.78 2.58
C LEU A 132 15.55 13.22 3.07
N HIS A 133 15.84 13.50 4.35
CA HIS A 133 15.74 14.86 4.89
C HIS A 133 16.64 15.82 4.12
N SER A 134 17.87 15.43 3.80
CA SER A 134 18.81 16.25 3.01
C SER A 134 18.27 16.53 1.60
N VAL A 135 17.69 15.53 0.94
CA VAL A 135 17.03 15.68 -0.35
C VAL A 135 15.86 16.65 -0.24
N LEU A 136 14.97 16.42 0.73
CA LEU A 136 13.80 17.27 0.95
C LEU A 136 14.16 18.70 1.31
N LYS A 137 15.28 18.95 1.97
CA LYS A 137 15.74 20.31 2.29
C LYS A 137 16.07 21.11 1.03
N ASN A 138 16.68 20.47 0.05
CA ASN A 138 17.18 21.12 -1.17
C ASN A 138 16.13 21.26 -2.29
N PHE A 139 15.04 20.49 -2.24
CA PHE A 139 13.98 20.54 -3.23
C PHE A 139 12.70 21.10 -2.60
N SER A 140 12.27 22.26 -3.08
CA SER A 140 10.96 22.83 -2.73
C SER A 140 9.96 22.53 -3.85
N ILE A 141 9.00 21.67 -3.54
CA ILE A 141 7.83 21.51 -4.40
C ILE A 141 6.80 22.51 -3.91
N PRO A 142 6.43 23.52 -4.75
CA PRO A 142 5.46 24.52 -4.36
C PRO A 142 4.14 23.87 -3.94
N SER A 143 3.63 24.25 -2.78
CA SER A 143 2.27 23.89 -2.38
C SER A 143 1.30 24.83 -3.10
N GLN A 144 0.19 24.28 -3.60
CA GLN A 144 -0.86 25.09 -4.23
C GLN A 144 -1.76 25.78 -3.19
N GLY A 145 -1.58 25.48 -1.90
CA GLY A 145 -2.35 26.07 -0.81
C GLY A 145 -3.83 25.66 -0.75
N VAL A 146 -4.27 24.78 -1.63
CA VAL A 146 -5.68 24.36 -1.72
C VAL A 146 -5.88 23.07 -0.90
N ALA A 147 -6.53 23.21 0.24
CA ALA A 147 -6.87 22.05 1.08
C ALA A 147 -7.89 21.13 0.40
N PRO A 148 -7.83 19.80 0.63
CA PRO A 148 -8.83 18.89 0.12
C PRO A 148 -10.22 19.27 0.62
N SER A 149 -11.19 19.27 -0.29
CA SER A 149 -12.56 19.64 0.07
C SER A 149 -13.15 18.70 1.12
N LEU A 150 -14.06 19.21 1.96
CA LEU A 150 -14.74 18.39 2.96
C LEU A 150 -15.48 17.20 2.34
N ARG A 151 -16.00 17.39 1.12
CA ARG A 151 -16.61 16.30 0.35
C ARG A 151 -15.61 15.19 0.04
N PHE A 152 -14.39 15.55 -0.35
CA PHE A 152 -13.33 14.58 -0.66
C PHE A 152 -12.91 13.81 0.59
N VAL A 153 -12.76 14.51 1.74
CA VAL A 153 -12.46 13.87 3.04
C VAL A 153 -13.55 12.89 3.44
N ARG A 154 -14.83 13.27 3.31
CA ARG A 154 -15.96 12.37 3.61
C ARG A 154 -15.97 11.13 2.73
N LEU A 155 -15.65 11.27 1.45
CA LEU A 155 -15.56 10.13 0.52
C LEU A 155 -14.39 9.20 0.88
N ALA A 156 -13.23 9.76 1.27
CA ALA A 156 -12.08 8.97 1.71
C ALA A 156 -12.39 8.18 2.99
N LEU A 157 -13.01 8.82 3.98
CA LEU A 157 -13.46 8.16 5.20
C LEU A 157 -14.51 7.09 4.91
N GLY A 158 -15.50 7.41 4.06
CA GLY A 158 -16.53 6.45 3.67
C GLY A 158 -15.95 5.22 2.96
N SER A 159 -14.97 5.40 2.07
CA SER A 159 -14.30 4.26 1.42
C SER A 159 -13.54 3.39 2.42
N GLY A 160 -12.82 4.00 3.36
CA GLY A 160 -12.12 3.27 4.42
C GLY A 160 -13.08 2.49 5.32
N ILE A 161 -14.18 3.13 5.76
CA ILE A 161 -15.21 2.46 6.57
C ILE A 161 -15.87 1.32 5.78
N GLY A 162 -16.17 1.54 4.48
CA GLY A 162 -16.75 0.51 3.62
C GLY A 162 -15.85 -0.73 3.51
N VAL A 163 -14.55 -0.55 3.27
CA VAL A 163 -13.58 -1.64 3.24
C VAL A 163 -13.44 -2.30 4.62
N PHE A 164 -13.51 -1.52 5.70
CA PHE A 164 -13.49 -2.06 7.05
C PHE A 164 -14.69 -2.98 7.32
N LEU A 165 -15.90 -2.54 6.98
CA LEU A 165 -17.11 -3.35 7.13
C LEU A 165 -17.02 -4.65 6.32
N LEU A 166 -16.53 -4.58 5.08
CA LEU A 166 -16.26 -5.78 4.27
C LEU A 166 -15.28 -6.73 4.96
N GLN A 167 -14.23 -6.21 5.54
CA GLN A 167 -13.20 -7.04 6.19
C GLN A 167 -13.70 -7.69 7.48
N ILE A 168 -14.45 -6.97 8.32
CA ILE A 168 -14.99 -7.54 9.55
C ILE A 168 -16.19 -8.44 9.29
N SER A 169 -16.91 -8.30 8.18
CA SER A 169 -18.05 -9.17 7.88
C SER A 169 -17.69 -10.64 7.88
N GLY A 170 -16.49 -10.99 7.38
CA GLY A 170 -15.99 -12.36 7.38
C GLY A 170 -15.62 -12.92 8.76
N THR A 171 -15.67 -12.11 9.83
CA THR A 171 -15.40 -12.59 11.20
C THR A 171 -16.65 -13.00 11.97
N PHE A 172 -17.85 -12.68 11.44
CA PHE A 172 -19.10 -13.04 12.07
C PHE A 172 -19.45 -14.52 11.80
N THR A 173 -19.87 -15.20 12.83
CA THR A 173 -20.36 -16.59 12.74
C THR A 173 -21.81 -16.66 12.24
N SER A 174 -22.61 -15.63 12.50
CA SER A 174 -23.98 -15.52 12.01
C SER A 174 -23.99 -15.07 10.54
N ILE A 175 -24.63 -15.88 9.69
CA ILE A 175 -24.79 -15.58 8.26
C ILE A 175 -25.53 -14.25 8.04
N TRP A 176 -26.52 -13.94 8.86
CA TRP A 176 -27.29 -12.70 8.76
C TRP A 176 -26.43 -11.48 9.11
N ALA A 177 -25.61 -11.55 10.16
CA ALA A 177 -24.67 -10.50 10.52
C ALA A 177 -23.62 -10.31 9.42
N MET A 178 -23.07 -11.39 8.89
CA MET A 178 -22.09 -11.36 7.79
C MET A 178 -22.69 -10.69 6.55
N VAL A 179 -23.90 -11.08 6.15
CA VAL A 179 -24.58 -10.51 4.97
C VAL A 179 -24.93 -9.03 5.20
N LEU A 180 -25.46 -8.68 6.37
CA LEU A 180 -25.86 -7.30 6.69
C LEU A 180 -24.65 -6.36 6.69
N VAL A 181 -23.59 -6.73 7.42
CA VAL A 181 -22.37 -5.91 7.53
C VAL A 181 -21.62 -5.89 6.19
N GLY A 182 -21.54 -7.02 5.50
CA GLY A 182 -20.92 -7.13 4.19
C GLY A 182 -21.64 -6.30 3.12
N SER A 183 -22.96 -6.36 3.05
CA SER A 183 -23.74 -5.56 2.11
C SER A 183 -23.65 -4.06 2.41
N ALA A 184 -23.66 -3.66 3.68
CA ALA A 184 -23.43 -2.27 4.07
C ALA A 184 -22.04 -1.78 3.64
N GLY A 185 -21.01 -2.58 3.86
CA GLY A 185 -19.64 -2.29 3.44
C GLY A 185 -19.50 -2.20 1.91
N LEU A 186 -20.13 -3.14 1.18
CA LEU A 186 -20.14 -3.16 -0.28
C LEU A 186 -20.85 -1.91 -0.84
N THR A 187 -22.02 -1.60 -0.31
CA THR A 187 -22.81 -0.43 -0.73
C THR A 187 -22.04 0.87 -0.49
N LEU A 188 -21.46 1.03 0.71
CA LEU A 188 -20.70 2.22 1.03
C LEU A 188 -19.45 2.36 0.14
N SER A 189 -18.72 1.25 -0.12
CA SER A 189 -17.59 1.24 -1.05
C SER A 189 -18.03 1.54 -2.48
N ALA A 190 -19.12 0.96 -2.96
CA ALA A 190 -19.65 1.19 -4.30
C ALA A 190 -20.11 2.64 -4.51
N ILE A 191 -20.54 3.33 -3.46
CA ILE A 191 -20.91 4.74 -3.50
C ILE A 191 -19.68 5.66 -3.47
N THR A 192 -18.69 5.36 -2.65
CA THR A 192 -17.58 6.27 -2.35
C THR A 192 -16.41 6.12 -3.29
N LEU A 193 -15.96 4.88 -3.59
CA LEU A 193 -14.79 4.62 -4.42
C LEU A 193 -14.90 5.20 -5.84
N PRO A 194 -16.05 5.05 -6.57
CA PRO A 194 -16.15 5.60 -7.91
C PRO A 194 -16.04 7.13 -7.96
N ARG A 195 -16.43 7.80 -6.87
CA ARG A 195 -16.38 9.27 -6.77
C ARG A 195 -14.97 9.79 -6.42
N LEU A 196 -14.08 8.93 -5.94
CA LEU A 196 -12.67 9.22 -5.69
C LEU A 196 -11.79 8.98 -6.91
N LEU A 197 -12.25 8.16 -7.85
CA LEU A 197 -11.52 7.83 -9.07
C LEU A 197 -11.83 8.84 -10.19
N PRO A 198 -10.93 8.98 -11.18
CA PRO A 198 -11.19 9.81 -12.34
C PRO A 198 -12.49 9.43 -13.04
N PRO A 199 -13.30 10.40 -13.48
CA PRO A 199 -14.55 10.13 -14.16
C PRO A 199 -14.36 9.22 -15.38
N GLY A 200 -15.14 8.14 -15.46
CA GLY A 200 -15.05 7.17 -16.56
C GLY A 200 -14.09 5.99 -16.31
N SER A 201 -13.50 5.85 -15.11
CA SER A 201 -12.62 4.71 -14.77
C SER A 201 -13.37 3.38 -14.91
N PHE A 202 -14.60 3.27 -14.46
CA PHE A 202 -15.42 2.05 -14.61
C PHE A 202 -15.97 1.83 -16.03
N SER A 203 -15.98 2.88 -16.86
CA SER A 203 -16.39 2.80 -18.26
C SER A 203 -15.21 2.66 -19.22
N LEU A 204 -14.01 2.42 -18.71
CA LEU A 204 -12.76 2.25 -19.48
C LEU A 204 -12.52 3.37 -20.49
N LYS A 205 -12.96 4.61 -20.18
CA LYS A 205 -12.74 5.74 -21.06
C LYS A 205 -11.25 5.93 -21.34
N ARG A 206 -10.91 6.22 -22.60
CA ARG A 206 -9.52 6.38 -23.06
C ARG A 206 -8.73 7.38 -22.21
N GLY A 207 -7.45 7.10 -21.98
CA GLY A 207 -6.54 7.93 -21.21
C GLY A 207 -6.36 7.46 -19.77
N ILE A 208 -6.26 8.40 -18.83
CA ILE A 208 -6.04 8.10 -17.39
C ILE A 208 -7.10 7.16 -16.81
N PRO A 209 -8.41 7.31 -17.11
CA PRO A 209 -9.43 6.41 -16.59
C PRO A 209 -9.20 4.94 -16.95
N ALA A 210 -8.85 4.65 -18.21
CA ALA A 210 -8.55 3.29 -18.66
C ALA A 210 -7.31 2.72 -17.95
N LEU A 211 -6.28 3.56 -17.75
CA LEU A 211 -5.05 3.16 -17.04
C LEU A 211 -5.35 2.79 -15.57
N VAL A 212 -6.17 3.60 -14.90
CA VAL A 212 -6.58 3.34 -13.51
C VAL A 212 -7.39 2.05 -13.42
N ALA A 213 -8.36 1.86 -14.32
CA ALA A 213 -9.18 0.64 -14.34
C ALA A 213 -8.34 -0.62 -14.63
N THR A 214 -7.44 -0.56 -15.62
CA THR A 214 -6.54 -1.67 -15.93
C THR A 214 -5.67 -2.02 -14.73
N ARG A 215 -5.10 -1.02 -14.05
CA ARG A 215 -4.30 -1.24 -12.86
C ARG A 215 -5.12 -1.84 -11.71
N LEU A 216 -6.35 -1.39 -11.51
CA LEU A 216 -7.26 -1.93 -10.49
C LEU A 216 -7.52 -3.43 -10.74
N LEU A 217 -7.87 -3.80 -11.97
CA LEU A 217 -8.17 -5.18 -12.34
C LEU A 217 -6.93 -6.07 -12.23
N MET A 218 -5.78 -5.62 -12.73
CA MET A 218 -4.53 -6.38 -12.63
C MET A 218 -4.11 -6.58 -11.17
N MET A 219 -4.15 -5.53 -10.35
CA MET A 219 -3.80 -5.66 -8.93
C MET A 219 -4.79 -6.56 -8.19
N GLY A 220 -6.08 -6.47 -8.50
CA GLY A 220 -7.09 -7.36 -7.94
C GLY A 220 -6.84 -8.83 -8.29
N ALA A 221 -6.51 -9.13 -9.54
CA ALA A 221 -6.18 -10.48 -10.01
C ALA A 221 -4.93 -11.03 -9.32
N VAL A 222 -3.83 -10.26 -9.31
CA VAL A 222 -2.57 -10.67 -8.68
C VAL A 222 -2.76 -10.90 -7.18
N THR A 223 -3.35 -9.94 -6.47
CA THR A 223 -3.57 -10.08 -5.01
C THR A 223 -4.52 -11.23 -4.70
N GLY A 224 -5.56 -11.44 -5.51
CA GLY A 224 -6.45 -12.58 -5.39
C GLY A 224 -5.71 -13.90 -5.54
N ALA A 225 -4.85 -14.02 -6.55
CA ALA A 225 -4.03 -15.20 -6.76
C ALA A 225 -3.05 -15.43 -5.60
N GLU A 226 -2.37 -14.39 -5.13
CA GLU A 226 -1.43 -14.47 -3.99
C GLU A 226 -2.08 -14.95 -2.68
N VAL A 227 -3.36 -14.66 -2.49
CA VAL A 227 -4.11 -15.12 -1.31
C VAL A 227 -4.67 -16.54 -1.51
N ILE A 228 -5.26 -16.81 -2.67
CA ILE A 228 -6.00 -18.05 -2.93
C ILE A 228 -5.05 -19.21 -3.23
N LEU A 229 -4.00 -19.01 -4.03
CA LEU A 229 -3.11 -20.08 -4.46
C LEU A 229 -2.43 -20.81 -3.28
N PRO A 230 -1.79 -20.12 -2.32
CA PRO A 230 -1.20 -20.81 -1.16
C PRO A 230 -2.21 -21.57 -0.32
N LEU A 231 -3.43 -21.04 -0.16
CA LEU A 231 -4.50 -21.72 0.56
C LEU A 231 -4.97 -22.97 -0.18
N LEU A 232 -5.06 -22.92 -1.49
CA LEU A 232 -5.47 -24.04 -2.34
C LEU A 232 -4.42 -25.16 -2.28
N LEU A 233 -3.13 -24.81 -2.42
CA LEU A 233 -2.02 -25.75 -2.31
C LEU A 233 -1.98 -26.44 -0.94
N GLN A 234 -2.23 -25.71 0.14
CA GLN A 234 -2.26 -26.30 1.48
C GLN A 234 -3.48 -27.20 1.69
N ARG A 235 -4.68 -26.75 1.30
CA ARG A 235 -5.93 -27.47 1.58
C ARG A 235 -6.22 -28.61 0.64
N VAL A 236 -5.87 -28.49 -0.64
CA VAL A 236 -6.20 -29.47 -1.67
C VAL A 236 -5.03 -30.41 -1.95
N GLN A 237 -3.81 -29.89 -2.00
CA GLN A 237 -2.62 -30.66 -2.32
C GLN A 237 -1.78 -31.06 -1.11
N GLY A 238 -2.17 -30.66 0.10
CA GLY A 238 -1.48 -31.02 1.34
C GLY A 238 -0.08 -30.41 1.51
N TRP A 239 0.23 -29.33 0.77
CA TRP A 239 1.52 -28.67 0.89
C TRP A 239 1.72 -28.09 2.30
N THR A 240 2.96 -28.11 2.77
CA THR A 240 3.30 -27.41 4.01
C THR A 240 3.15 -25.89 3.83
N PRO A 241 2.86 -25.14 4.90
CA PRO A 241 2.79 -23.67 4.83
C PRO A 241 4.05 -23.03 4.26
N SER A 242 5.22 -23.61 4.58
CA SER A 242 6.52 -23.15 4.06
C SER A 242 6.62 -23.33 2.54
N SER A 243 6.25 -24.49 2.01
CA SER A 243 6.28 -24.76 0.58
C SER A 243 5.26 -23.90 -0.17
N ALA A 244 4.06 -23.73 0.37
CA ALA A 244 3.03 -22.90 -0.23
C ALA A 244 3.43 -21.40 -0.28
N SER A 245 4.23 -20.93 0.69
CA SER A 245 4.72 -19.55 0.71
C SER A 245 5.72 -19.25 -0.42
N LEU A 246 6.33 -20.28 -1.03
CA LEU A 246 7.23 -20.08 -2.19
C LEU A 246 6.50 -19.46 -3.38
N VAL A 247 5.20 -19.66 -3.51
CA VAL A 247 4.40 -19.01 -4.56
C VAL A 247 4.40 -17.50 -4.41
N VAL A 248 4.20 -17.01 -3.18
CA VAL A 248 4.24 -15.57 -2.88
C VAL A 248 5.64 -15.01 -3.11
N THR A 249 6.68 -15.76 -2.73
CA THR A 249 8.07 -15.39 -2.97
C THR A 249 8.37 -15.30 -4.47
N ALA A 250 7.90 -16.26 -5.26
CA ALA A 250 8.07 -16.26 -6.71
C ALA A 250 7.36 -15.05 -7.35
N SER A 251 6.14 -14.71 -6.89
CA SER A 251 5.41 -13.52 -7.32
C SER A 251 6.21 -12.23 -7.02
N ALA A 252 6.73 -12.09 -5.81
CA ALA A 252 7.53 -10.93 -5.41
C ALA A 252 8.82 -10.80 -6.25
N LEU A 253 9.53 -11.90 -6.52
CA LEU A 253 10.72 -11.92 -7.37
C LEU A 253 10.39 -11.57 -8.81
N SER A 254 9.29 -12.10 -9.36
CA SER A 254 8.82 -11.79 -10.71
C SER A 254 8.46 -10.31 -10.84
N TRP A 255 7.82 -9.72 -9.82
CA TRP A 255 7.54 -8.29 -9.77
C TRP A 255 8.82 -7.46 -9.78
N ALA A 256 9.82 -7.84 -8.98
CA ALA A 256 11.12 -7.19 -8.94
C ALA A 256 11.83 -7.26 -10.30
N ALA A 257 11.91 -8.46 -10.88
CA ALA A 257 12.51 -8.69 -12.17
C ALA A 257 11.84 -7.85 -13.27
N GLY A 258 10.51 -7.86 -13.32
CA GLY A 258 9.74 -7.03 -14.25
C GLY A 258 10.02 -5.54 -14.10
N SER A 259 10.12 -5.05 -12.86
CA SER A 259 10.43 -3.64 -12.57
C SER A 259 11.84 -3.26 -13.05
N VAL A 260 12.83 -4.12 -12.83
CA VAL A 260 14.20 -3.92 -13.31
C VAL A 260 14.27 -3.95 -14.82
N ILE A 261 13.67 -4.95 -15.47
CA ILE A 261 13.62 -5.06 -16.95
C ILE A 261 12.99 -3.80 -17.54
N GLN A 262 11.84 -3.37 -16.98
CA GLN A 262 11.15 -2.16 -17.44
C GLN A 262 12.02 -0.90 -17.32
N SER A 263 12.88 -0.82 -16.29
CA SER A 263 13.76 0.34 -16.08
C SER A 263 14.82 0.51 -17.17
N HIS A 264 15.19 -0.56 -17.86
CA HIS A 264 16.18 -0.56 -18.94
C HIS A 264 15.57 -0.35 -20.33
N ILE A 265 14.25 -0.47 -20.48
CA ILE A 265 13.57 -0.27 -21.76
C ILE A 265 13.44 1.23 -22.02
N HIS A 266 14.15 1.69 -23.07
CA HIS A 266 14.16 3.11 -23.45
C HIS A 266 12.80 3.64 -23.91
N VAL A 267 12.59 4.94 -23.73
CA VAL A 267 11.34 5.64 -24.07
C VAL A 267 11.08 5.54 -25.58
N GLY A 268 9.98 4.87 -25.97
CA GLY A 268 9.60 4.74 -27.38
C GLY A 268 8.29 3.95 -27.54
N LYS A 269 7.94 3.64 -28.79
CA LYS A 269 6.73 2.83 -29.12
C LYS A 269 6.68 1.46 -28.41
N SER A 270 7.83 0.94 -27.96
CA SER A 270 7.93 -0.32 -27.21
C SER A 270 7.23 -0.27 -25.84
N ARG A 271 7.14 0.89 -25.18
CA ARG A 271 6.44 1.01 -23.88
C ARG A 271 4.94 0.73 -23.94
N LEU A 272 4.31 0.98 -25.08
CA LEU A 272 2.90 0.64 -25.28
C LEU A 272 2.66 -0.86 -25.44
N ARG A 273 3.70 -1.63 -25.77
CA ARG A 273 3.64 -3.10 -25.92
C ARG A 273 3.79 -3.82 -24.58
N LEU A 274 4.48 -3.22 -23.60
CA LEU A 274 4.73 -3.87 -22.31
C LEU A 274 3.46 -4.27 -21.55
N PRO A 275 2.41 -3.43 -21.42
CA PRO A 275 1.16 -3.85 -20.80
C PRO A 275 0.48 -5.01 -21.55
N ARG A 276 0.59 -5.03 -22.89
CA ARG A 276 0.02 -6.10 -23.70
C ARG A 276 0.75 -7.42 -23.49
N ILE A 277 2.07 -7.38 -23.44
CA ILE A 277 2.90 -8.56 -23.12
C ILE A 277 2.60 -9.04 -21.71
N GLY A 278 2.55 -8.13 -20.74
CA GLY A 278 2.24 -8.47 -19.35
C GLY A 278 0.88 -9.14 -19.18
N MET A 279 -0.15 -8.71 -19.93
CA MET A 279 -1.47 -9.35 -19.88
C MET A 279 -1.45 -10.82 -20.36
N VAL A 280 -0.59 -11.16 -21.33
CA VAL A 280 -0.45 -12.55 -21.83
C VAL A 280 0.11 -13.48 -20.77
N PHE A 281 0.92 -12.97 -19.83
CA PHE A 281 1.50 -13.77 -18.74
C PHE A 281 0.63 -13.83 -17.48
N VAL A 282 -0.48 -13.09 -17.41
CA VAL A 282 -1.43 -13.10 -16.28
C VAL A 282 -2.60 -14.06 -16.56
N VAL A 283 -2.85 -14.41 -17.80
CA VAL A 283 -3.85 -15.41 -18.23
C VAL A 283 -3.20 -16.78 -18.29
#